data_49db90ac2808bb6ceb341642dbf022bc
#
_entry.id   49db90ac2808bb6ceb341642dbf022bc
#
_cell.length_a   1.000
_cell.length_b   1.000
_cell.length_c   1.000
_cell.angle_alpha   90.00
_cell.angle_beta   90.00
_cell.angle_gamma   90.00
#
_symmetry.space_group_name_H-M   'P 1'
#
loop_
_entity.id
_entity.type
_entity.pdbx_description
1 polymer ?
#
loop_
_entity_poly.entity_id
_entity_poly.type
_entity_poly.pdbx_seq_one_letter_code
_entity_poly.pdbx_strand_id
1 'polypeptide(L)'
;MPARIASLHPQTAANENHTLENRLLKQYRAIAHKLHPIVTVGGQGLTSGIESELDRALTDHELVKIKVSVGDRESRDAVIEQLVTSCGAELVQKIGHTATLLRHSENADPRKSNLQRPL
;
A
#
# COMPACT_ATOMS: atom_id res chain seq x y z
N MET A 1 -8.63 4.31 -19.36
CA MET A 1 -8.91 3.84 -19.14
C MET A 1 -9.59 2.86 -19.21
N PRO A 2 -9.63 2.30 -19.59
CA PRO A 2 -10.36 1.23 -19.90
C PRO A 2 -10.69 0.30 -18.84
N ALA A 3 -9.91 0.16 -17.84
CA ALA A 3 -10.28 -0.73 -16.79
C ALA A 3 -11.64 -0.42 -16.27
N ARG A 4 -12.02 0.78 -16.38
CA ARG A 4 -13.29 1.18 -15.91
C ARG A 4 -14.33 0.65 -16.73
N ILE A 5 -14.06 0.43 -17.96
CA ILE A 5 -15.02 -0.08 -18.86
C ILE A 5 -15.46 -1.43 -18.49
N ALA A 6 -14.57 -2.19 -17.94
CA ALA A 6 -14.91 -3.53 -17.52
C ALA A 6 -16.04 -3.52 -16.53
N SER A 7 -16.21 -2.45 -15.84
CA SER A 7 -17.28 -2.40 -14.87
C SER A 7 -18.64 -2.40 -15.52
N LEU A 8 -18.70 -2.27 -16.82
CA LEU A 8 -19.95 -2.34 -17.51
C LEU A 8 -20.55 -3.74 -17.52
N HIS A 9 -19.74 -4.74 -17.16
CA HIS A 9 -20.26 -6.09 -17.14
C HIS A 9 -20.12 -6.65 -15.79
N PRO A 10 -20.90 -6.16 -15.02
CA PRO A 10 -20.56 -6.13 -13.75
C PRO A 10 -20.66 -7.27 -12.92
N GLN A 11 -21.78 -7.88 -12.92
CA GLN A 11 -22.01 -8.65 -11.78
C GLN A 11 -21.15 -9.87 -11.68
N THR A 12 -20.99 -10.64 -12.72
CA THR A 12 -20.20 -11.85 -12.68
C THR A 12 -18.72 -11.54 -12.56
N ALA A 13 -18.25 -10.62 -13.36
CA ALA A 13 -16.85 -10.26 -13.33
C ALA A 13 -16.47 -9.65 -12.00
N ALA A 14 -17.34 -8.86 -11.45
CA ALA A 14 -17.08 -8.24 -10.17
C ALA A 14 -16.94 -9.26 -9.06
N ASN A 15 -17.76 -10.29 -9.08
CA ASN A 15 -17.69 -11.32 -8.06
C ASN A 15 -16.39 -12.11 -8.14
N GLU A 16 -15.96 -12.44 -9.35
CA GLU A 16 -14.72 -13.17 -9.54
C GLU A 16 -13.54 -12.33 -9.08
N ASN A 17 -13.52 -11.08 -9.49
CA ASN A 17 -12.44 -10.18 -9.10
C ASN A 17 -12.39 -9.98 -7.60
N HIS A 18 -13.55 -9.86 -6.99
CA HIS A 18 -13.61 -9.67 -5.56
C HIS A 18 -13.02 -10.88 -4.82
N THR A 19 -13.29 -12.09 -5.29
CA THR A 19 -12.73 -13.28 -4.67
C THR A 19 -11.22 -13.33 -4.80
N LEU A 20 -10.69 -13.01 -5.99
CA LEU A 20 -9.26 -12.98 -6.20
C LEU A 20 -8.60 -11.91 -5.36
N GLU A 21 -9.20 -10.75 -5.30
CA GLU A 21 -8.68 -9.66 -4.49
C GLU A 21 -8.61 -10.04 -3.03
N ASN A 22 -9.63 -10.72 -2.53
CA ASN A 22 -9.63 -11.14 -1.13
C ASN A 22 -8.52 -12.13 -0.83
N ARG A 23 -8.23 -13.04 -1.74
CA ARG A 23 -7.14 -13.99 -1.57
C ARG A 23 -5.80 -13.28 -1.55
N LEU A 24 -5.60 -12.35 -2.47
CA LEU A 24 -4.37 -11.58 -2.54
C LEU A 24 -4.20 -10.71 -1.29
N LEU A 25 -5.28 -10.11 -0.84
CA LEU A 25 -5.22 -9.30 0.37
C LEU A 25 -4.79 -10.13 1.57
N LYS A 26 -5.29 -11.35 1.68
CA LYS A 26 -4.87 -12.23 2.75
C LYS A 26 -3.40 -12.52 2.69
N GLN A 27 -2.87 -12.79 1.50
CA GLN A 27 -1.45 -13.05 1.32
C GLN A 27 -0.62 -11.82 1.69
N TYR A 28 -1.04 -10.65 1.24
CA TYR A 28 -0.31 -9.43 1.51
C TYR A 28 -0.33 -9.09 3.00
N ARG A 29 -1.44 -9.34 3.68
CA ARG A 29 -1.52 -9.11 5.11
C ARG A 29 -0.60 -10.06 5.88
N ALA A 30 -0.51 -11.30 5.42
CA ALA A 30 0.39 -12.27 6.05
C ALA A 30 1.84 -11.84 5.90
N ILE A 31 2.21 -11.34 4.73
CA ILE A 31 3.55 -10.81 4.51
C ILE A 31 3.78 -9.59 5.40
N ALA A 32 2.81 -8.69 5.44
CA ALA A 32 2.92 -7.45 6.22
C ALA A 32 3.18 -7.72 7.69
N HIS A 33 2.66 -8.82 8.21
CA HIS A 33 2.88 -9.20 9.59
C HIS A 33 4.35 -9.39 9.91
N LYS A 34 5.15 -9.72 8.91
CA LYS A 34 6.58 -9.95 9.07
C LYS A 34 7.43 -8.72 8.78
N LEU A 35 6.79 -7.64 8.32
CA LEU A 35 7.52 -6.44 7.94
C LEU A 35 7.58 -5.44 9.09
N HIS A 36 8.64 -4.63 9.07
CA HIS A 36 8.76 -3.50 9.98
C HIS A 36 8.47 -2.22 9.21
N PRO A 37 7.95 -1.17 9.86
CA PRO A 37 7.77 0.11 9.20
C PRO A 37 9.11 0.65 8.73
N ILE A 38 9.17 1.07 7.48
CA ILE A 38 10.41 1.62 6.92
C ILE A 38 10.29 3.11 6.60
N VAL A 39 9.09 3.67 6.66
CA VAL A 39 8.87 5.10 6.51
C VAL A 39 8.02 5.53 7.69
N THR A 40 8.37 6.64 8.31
CA THR A 40 7.62 7.17 9.44
C THR A 40 7.16 8.59 9.12
N VAL A 41 5.86 8.83 9.26
CA VAL A 41 5.29 10.16 9.14
C VAL A 41 5.08 10.69 10.55
N GLY A 42 5.83 11.72 10.91
CA GLY A 42 5.77 12.28 12.25
C GLY A 42 4.78 13.42 12.37
N GLY A 43 4.90 14.16 13.46
CA GLY A 43 3.97 15.23 13.78
C GLY A 43 3.88 16.38 12.78
N GLN A 44 4.87 16.50 11.91
CA GLN A 44 4.81 17.52 10.88
C GLN A 44 3.91 17.12 9.70
N GLY A 45 3.46 15.87 9.71
CA GLY A 45 2.60 15.37 8.65
C GLY A 45 3.35 15.08 7.38
N LEU A 46 2.65 15.20 6.27
CA LEU A 46 3.20 14.84 4.98
C LEU A 46 4.14 15.92 4.45
N THR A 47 5.33 15.50 4.04
CA THR A 47 6.30 16.40 3.42
C THR A 47 6.75 15.81 2.08
N SER A 48 7.35 16.65 1.23
CA SER A 48 7.85 16.16 -0.05
C SER A 48 8.95 15.12 0.14
N GLY A 49 9.74 15.24 1.20
CA GLY A 49 10.78 14.26 1.51
C GLY A 49 10.19 12.90 1.83
N ILE A 50 9.10 12.88 2.59
CA ILE A 50 8.42 11.64 2.93
C ILE A 50 7.79 11.02 1.70
N GLU A 51 7.19 11.83 0.84
CA GLU A 51 6.62 11.31 -0.41
C GLU A 51 7.69 10.68 -1.28
N SER A 52 8.85 11.32 -1.40
CA SER A 52 9.96 10.79 -2.18
C SER A 52 10.50 9.50 -1.58
N GLU A 53 10.61 9.47 -0.26
CA GLU A 53 11.10 8.29 0.44
C GLU A 53 10.14 7.11 0.24
N LEU A 54 8.84 7.37 0.36
CA LEU A 54 7.86 6.31 0.15
C LEU A 54 7.83 5.85 -1.30
N ASP A 55 7.95 6.77 -2.24
CA ASP A 55 7.98 6.42 -3.65
C ASP A 55 9.14 5.47 -3.95
N ARG A 56 10.32 5.76 -3.42
CA ARG A 56 11.48 4.90 -3.60
C ARG A 56 11.26 3.55 -2.94
N ALA A 57 10.71 3.57 -1.73
CA ALA A 57 10.46 2.32 -1.01
C ALA A 57 9.48 1.42 -1.77
N LEU A 58 8.43 2.00 -2.35
CA LEU A 58 7.47 1.24 -3.12
C LEU A 58 8.10 0.68 -4.41
N THR A 59 8.97 1.46 -5.04
CA THR A 59 9.67 0.98 -6.23
C THR A 59 10.54 -0.23 -5.92
N ASP A 60 11.26 -0.17 -4.80
CA ASP A 60 12.18 -1.24 -4.44
C ASP A 60 11.47 -2.45 -3.83
N HIS A 61 10.49 -2.22 -2.98
CA HIS A 61 9.93 -3.27 -2.13
C HIS A 61 8.52 -3.68 -2.46
N GLU A 62 7.82 -2.93 -3.23
CA GLU A 62 6.44 -3.12 -3.68
C GLU A 62 5.40 -3.16 -2.55
N LEU A 63 5.64 -3.91 -1.50
CA LEU A 63 4.77 -3.95 -0.32
C LEU A 63 5.55 -3.38 0.84
N VAL A 64 5.08 -2.29 1.41
CA VAL A 64 5.79 -1.60 2.49
C VAL A 64 4.87 -1.29 3.63
N LYS A 65 5.43 -1.29 4.83
CA LYS A 65 4.70 -0.88 6.03
C LYS A 65 5.22 0.49 6.43
N ILE A 66 4.30 1.39 6.76
CA ILE A 66 4.65 2.73 7.23
C ILE A 66 4.04 2.96 8.60
N LYS A 67 4.65 3.86 9.35
CA LYS A 67 4.12 4.29 10.63
C LYS A 67 3.65 5.73 10.50
N VAL A 68 2.45 6.03 10.95
CA VAL A 68 1.88 7.37 10.88
C VAL A 68 1.56 7.83 12.28
N SER A 69 2.40 8.73 12.80
CA SER A 69 2.28 9.21 14.18
C SER A 69 1.83 10.67 14.18
N VAL A 70 0.70 10.93 13.53
CA VAL A 70 0.14 12.28 13.53
C VAL A 70 -1.17 12.25 14.27
N GLY A 71 -1.37 13.26 15.08
CA GLY A 71 -2.62 13.56 15.73
C GLY A 71 -3.58 12.41 16.01
N ASP A 72 -4.82 12.65 15.71
CA ASP A 72 -5.88 11.70 15.99
C ASP A 72 -6.08 10.75 14.78
N ARG A 73 -7.06 9.88 14.93
CA ARG A 73 -7.34 8.87 13.92
C ARG A 73 -7.73 9.48 12.59
N GLU A 74 -8.54 10.54 12.63
CA GLU A 74 -8.97 11.19 11.40
C GLU A 74 -7.79 11.80 10.66
N SER A 75 -6.88 12.43 11.39
CA SER A 75 -5.68 13.01 10.79
C SER A 75 -4.80 11.93 10.19
N ARG A 76 -4.65 10.80 10.89
CA ARG A 76 -3.87 9.68 10.35
C ARG A 76 -4.47 9.14 9.07
N ASP A 77 -5.80 8.97 9.07
CA ASP A 77 -6.47 8.44 7.90
C ASP A 77 -6.33 9.39 6.70
N ALA A 78 -6.40 10.68 6.95
CA ALA A 78 -6.24 11.68 5.90
C ALA A 78 -4.84 11.65 5.30
N VAL A 79 -3.81 11.51 6.14
CA VAL A 79 -2.44 11.42 5.68
C VAL A 79 -2.22 10.15 4.85
N ILE A 80 -2.75 9.04 5.31
CA ILE A 80 -2.62 7.78 4.59
C ILE A 80 -3.29 7.90 3.21
N GLU A 81 -4.46 8.49 3.16
CA GLU A 81 -5.18 8.67 1.91
C GLU A 81 -4.42 9.55 0.95
N GLN A 82 -3.81 10.61 1.45
CA GLN A 82 -2.98 11.47 0.63
C GLN A 82 -1.78 10.72 0.05
N LEU A 83 -1.13 9.91 0.87
CA LEU A 83 0.01 9.13 0.42
C LEU A 83 -0.39 8.11 -0.64
N VAL A 84 -1.51 7.43 -0.41
CA VAL A 84 -2.02 6.44 -1.37
C VAL A 84 -2.26 7.11 -2.71
N THR A 85 -2.88 8.28 -2.69
CA THR A 85 -3.18 9.00 -3.92
C THR A 85 -1.93 9.53 -4.60
N SER A 86 -1.04 10.16 -3.84
CA SER A 86 0.13 10.80 -4.45
C SER A 86 1.15 9.80 -4.96
N CYS A 87 1.26 8.64 -4.35
CA CYS A 87 2.20 7.62 -4.78
C CYS A 87 1.59 6.56 -5.69
N GLY A 88 0.30 6.66 -5.96
CA GLY A 88 -0.36 5.67 -6.80
C GLY A 88 -0.35 4.28 -6.18
N ALA A 89 -0.46 4.20 -4.87
CA ALA A 89 -0.43 2.94 -4.16
C ALA A 89 -1.81 2.50 -3.75
N GLU A 90 -1.91 1.28 -3.24
CA GLU A 90 -3.15 0.75 -2.69
C GLU A 90 -2.97 0.48 -1.21
N LEU A 91 -3.99 0.75 -0.44
CA LEU A 91 -3.97 0.46 1.00
C LEU A 91 -4.38 -0.99 1.20
N VAL A 92 -3.46 -1.78 1.75
CA VAL A 92 -3.71 -3.20 2.02
C VAL A 92 -4.32 -3.38 3.40
N GLN A 93 -3.79 -2.64 4.37
CA GLN A 93 -4.20 -2.84 5.76
C GLN A 93 -3.83 -1.62 6.59
N LYS A 94 -4.64 -1.35 7.58
CA LYS A 94 -4.39 -0.25 8.50
C LYS A 94 -4.66 -0.75 9.91
N ILE A 95 -3.64 -0.75 10.75
CA ILE A 95 -3.76 -1.20 12.14
C ILE A 95 -3.07 -0.19 13.04
N GLY A 96 -3.85 0.43 13.93
CA GLY A 96 -3.30 1.41 14.85
C GLY A 96 -2.60 2.54 14.11
N HIS A 97 -1.32 2.72 14.37
CA HIS A 97 -0.52 3.77 13.73
C HIS A 97 0.23 3.27 12.51
N THR A 98 -0.02 2.05 12.06
CA THR A 98 0.68 1.51 10.90
C THR A 98 -0.26 1.31 9.74
N ALA A 99 0.29 1.41 8.55
CA ALA A 99 -0.44 1.12 7.32
C ALA A 99 0.48 0.34 6.40
N THR A 100 -0.11 -0.58 5.63
CA THR A 100 0.62 -1.37 4.66
C THR A 100 0.14 -0.96 3.28
N LEU A 101 1.08 -0.55 2.44
CA LEU A 101 0.79 -0.04 1.10
C LEU A 101 1.43 -0.94 0.05
N LEU A 102 0.76 -1.04 -1.08
CA LEU A 102 1.19 -1.88 -2.20
C LEU A 102 1.23 -1.08 -3.49
N ARG A 103 2.31 -1.25 -4.23
CA ARG A 103 2.40 -0.75 -5.60
C ARG A 103 3.31 -1.67 -6.39
N HIS A 104 2.77 -2.34 -7.39
CA HIS A 104 3.58 -3.20 -8.23
C HIS A 104 4.57 -2.36 -9.04
N SER A 105 5.78 -2.88 -9.19
CA SER A 105 6.85 -2.17 -9.88
C SER A 105 7.49 -3.11 -10.89
N GLU A 106 7.63 -2.62 -12.13
CA GLU A 106 8.31 -3.40 -13.16
C GLU A 106 9.79 -3.46 -12.92
N ASN A 107 10.31 -2.53 -12.15
CA ASN A 107 11.74 -2.44 -11.88
C ASN A 107 12.12 -2.97 -10.50
N ALA A 108 11.23 -3.71 -9.87
CA ALA A 108 11.51 -4.22 -8.54
C ALA A 108 12.63 -5.26 -8.60
N ASP A 109 13.56 -5.14 -7.64
CA ASP A 109 14.63 -6.11 -7.50
C ASP A 109 14.05 -7.29 -6.71
N PRO A 110 14.09 -8.52 -7.27
CA PRO A 110 13.53 -9.68 -6.56
C PRO A 110 14.16 -9.92 -5.19
N ARG A 111 15.38 -9.42 -4.98
CA ARG A 111 16.03 -9.58 -3.68
C ARG A 111 15.56 -8.57 -2.67
N LYS A 112 14.91 -7.50 -3.11
CA LYS A 112 14.39 -6.44 -2.24
C LYS A 112 12.88 -6.45 -2.12
N SER A 113 12.20 -6.90 -3.16
CA SER A 113 10.75 -6.87 -3.18
C SER A 113 10.17 -7.79 -2.11
N ASN A 114 9.31 -7.26 -1.27
CA ASN A 114 8.65 -8.04 -0.22
C ASN A 114 7.63 -9.02 -0.78
N LEU A 115 7.33 -8.93 -2.06
CA LEU A 115 6.46 -9.90 -2.72
C LEU A 115 7.24 -11.08 -3.28
N GLN A 116 8.55 -10.93 -3.44
CA GLN A 116 9.37 -11.93 -4.14
C GLN A 116 10.45 -12.55 -3.27
N ARG A 117 11.02 -11.78 -2.37
CA ARG A 117 12.10 -12.32 -1.54
C ARG A 117 11.57 -13.21 -0.43
N PRO A 118 12.36 -14.18 0.02
CA PRO A 118 11.92 -14.99 1.17
C PRO A 118 11.90 -14.16 2.44
N LEU A 119 10.94 -14.42 3.26
CA LEU A 119 10.76 -13.71 4.53
C LEU A 119 10.90 -14.69 5.73
#